data_d042f7d4a07867bb87f86dad97e1935e
#
_entry.id   d042f7d4a07867bb87f86dad97e1935e
#
_cell.length_a   1.000
_cell.length_b   1.000
_cell.length_c   1.000
_cell.angle_alpha   90.00
_cell.angle_beta   90.00
_cell.angle_gamma   90.00
#
_symmetry.space_group_name_H-M   'P 1'
#
loop_
_entity.id
_entity.type
_entity.pdbx_description
1 polymer ?
#
loop_
_entity_poly.entity_id
_entity_poly.type
_entity_poly.pdbx_seq_one_letter_code
_entity_poly.pdbx_strand_id
1 'polypeptide(L)'
;MKKKKKRKFYQIFNILLLIVSIIFLGIIYVTNVLNIGYFIGICFLILIITFLLIGRINKKHLGALFLGFIFFVAGYYIDTIYKSIDNISKDTVNYTTYLISMKDTEFNENSKIGIISDTNNIEGNTLAKDLISEKNLTNKLYQYDDFYVMLDDLYSGKIDACFVSSNYTILFATEEKYQNIKDDTKVIYQYSKEMKNQDNIVYTNKKLTEPFTILVMGVDSEINGLNANGAFNGDTLMMVTFNPKTLSASMFSVPRDLYVPISCRNNALAKINSSAAYGTNCVINTMKQLTDIDIDYYVKMNFKGVVDLVEALGGVTVNVEEPWSWYNAGVNYNGKVCEQNSNREFGDKIVCMDPGLQVLNGEQALAYARNRHQYLGSDLDRIRHQQDVIEAIIEKAKTLRNFDDFKKVLDAVSKNMDTNMTTDQILSLYDVGKSFLVNTINGSDVKFSIYKTSLETYSLPVYLGYSTTSALGYYKKSLEDIKTMMKTNLGLIEKIPNKTFSVDYNDDYTVKYYGKKLYGDKSVATMPSLIGSSLDYATNWATSNGVSLSKIEVYEGDEHFNYLYGDGIVADQSIHVNSVIGIGTNLTIYVNKRPTSTGNTDNNNQSNNENNNSEEKPTRNENDTVIENEE
;
A
#
# COMPACT_ATOMS: atom_id res chain seq x y z
N MET A 1 -2.29 75.63 -4.57
CA MET A 1 -3.17 74.50 -4.79
C MET A 1 -2.46 73.22 -5.30
N LYS A 2 -1.55 73.29 -6.27
CA LYS A 2 -0.85 72.11 -6.80
C LYS A 2 -0.02 71.30 -5.77
N LYS A 3 0.64 71.94 -4.78
CA LYS A 3 1.39 71.24 -3.71
C LYS A 3 0.49 70.47 -2.72
N LYS A 4 -0.69 70.99 -2.40
CA LYS A 4 -1.67 70.34 -1.50
C LYS A 4 -2.32 69.09 -2.18
N LYS A 5 -2.57 69.16 -3.51
CA LYS A 5 -3.10 68.04 -4.28
C LYS A 5 -2.07 66.87 -4.40
N LYS A 6 -0.77 67.21 -4.63
CA LYS A 6 0.30 66.21 -4.64
C LYS A 6 0.49 65.54 -3.27
N ARG A 7 0.35 66.28 -2.16
CA ARG A 7 0.50 65.72 -0.81
C ARG A 7 -0.62 64.76 -0.45
N LYS A 8 -1.88 65.05 -0.86
CA LYS A 8 -3.01 64.14 -0.69
C LYS A 8 -2.83 62.84 -1.54
N PHE A 9 -2.30 62.96 -2.75
CA PHE A 9 -2.07 61.83 -3.62
C PHE A 9 -1.01 60.86 -3.03
N TYR A 10 0.08 61.36 -2.45
CA TYR A 10 1.09 60.55 -1.80
C TYR A 10 0.62 59.88 -0.48
N GLN A 11 -0.30 60.48 0.21
CA GLN A 11 -0.93 59.89 1.40
C GLN A 11 -1.70 58.60 1.07
N ILE A 12 -2.30 58.53 -0.12
CA ILE A 12 -3.00 57.34 -0.60
C ILE A 12 -2.10 56.13 -0.67
N PHE A 13 -0.87 56.28 -1.18
CA PHE A 13 0.10 55.19 -1.28
C PHE A 13 0.57 54.65 0.09
N ASN A 14 0.72 55.56 1.07
CA ASN A 14 1.09 55.16 2.43
C ASN A 14 -0.06 54.44 3.13
N ILE A 15 -1.30 54.87 2.88
CA ILE A 15 -2.50 54.15 3.38
C ILE A 15 -2.63 52.79 2.72
N LEU A 16 -2.38 52.70 1.41
CA LEU A 16 -2.40 51.44 0.68
C LEU A 16 -1.36 50.45 1.24
N LEU A 17 -0.10 50.93 1.47
CA LEU A 17 0.94 50.12 2.09
C LEU A 17 0.51 49.61 3.47
N LEU A 18 -0.10 50.47 4.30
CA LEU A 18 -0.56 50.07 5.62
C LEU A 18 -1.64 48.96 5.51
N ILE A 19 -2.60 49.12 4.61
CA ILE A 19 -3.67 48.14 4.40
C ILE A 19 -3.07 46.81 3.93
N VAL A 20 -2.20 46.82 2.94
CA VAL A 20 -1.54 45.61 2.43
C VAL A 20 -0.68 44.94 3.50
N SER A 21 0.04 45.75 4.32
CA SER A 21 0.82 45.20 5.45
C SER A 21 -0.05 44.53 6.50
N ILE A 22 -1.22 45.10 6.82
CA ILE A 22 -2.18 44.50 7.78
C ILE A 22 -2.73 43.20 7.22
N ILE A 23 -3.12 43.19 5.94
CA ILE A 23 -3.61 41.98 5.28
C ILE A 23 -2.53 40.90 5.28
N PHE A 24 -1.31 41.25 4.92
CA PHE A 24 -0.16 40.34 4.90
C PHE A 24 0.13 39.76 6.29
N LEU A 25 0.14 40.58 7.34
CA LEU A 25 0.29 40.11 8.73
C LEU A 25 -0.87 39.24 9.16
N GLY A 26 -2.10 39.57 8.72
CA GLY A 26 -3.29 38.73 8.97
C GLY A 26 -3.16 37.36 8.32
N ILE A 27 -2.68 37.28 7.09
CA ILE A 27 -2.42 36.01 6.40
C ILE A 27 -1.37 35.20 7.17
N ILE A 28 -0.22 35.78 7.53
CA ILE A 28 0.82 35.07 8.31
C ILE A 28 0.27 34.58 9.66
N TYR A 29 -0.58 35.34 10.31
CA TYR A 29 -1.20 34.94 11.59
C TYR A 29 -2.16 33.77 11.43
N VAL A 30 -3.07 33.86 10.45
CA VAL A 30 -4.09 32.81 10.21
C VAL A 30 -3.44 31.52 9.70
N THR A 31 -2.42 31.62 8.87
CA THR A 31 -1.73 30.45 8.31
C THR A 31 -0.71 29.83 9.28
N ASN A 32 -0.44 30.48 10.41
CA ASN A 32 0.50 30.01 11.46
C ASN A 32 1.88 29.53 10.91
N VAL A 33 2.30 30.08 9.78
CA VAL A 33 3.55 29.72 9.09
C VAL A 33 4.80 30.07 9.91
N LEU A 34 4.67 30.98 10.87
CA LEU A 34 5.79 31.45 11.69
C LEU A 34 5.53 31.24 13.18
N ASN A 35 6.55 30.77 13.88
CA ASN A 35 6.54 30.78 15.34
C ASN A 35 6.24 32.19 15.86
N ILE A 36 5.45 32.29 16.93
CA ILE A 36 4.96 33.54 17.51
C ILE A 36 6.07 34.57 17.76
N GLY A 37 7.27 34.14 18.13
CA GLY A 37 8.43 35.01 18.33
C GLY A 37 8.90 35.69 17.05
N TYR A 38 9.02 34.93 15.96
CA TYR A 38 9.37 35.46 14.64
C TYR A 38 8.26 36.34 14.07
N PHE A 39 6.99 35.95 14.25
CA PHE A 39 5.84 36.75 13.86
C PHE A 39 5.86 38.14 14.53
N ILE A 40 6.07 38.20 15.85
CA ILE A 40 6.20 39.46 16.60
C ILE A 40 7.37 40.28 16.06
N GLY A 41 8.53 39.67 15.79
CA GLY A 41 9.70 40.31 15.20
C GLY A 41 9.40 40.95 13.84
N ILE A 42 8.69 40.22 12.96
CA ILE A 42 8.27 40.73 11.65
C ILE A 42 7.27 41.86 11.79
N CYS A 43 6.30 41.76 12.71
CA CYS A 43 5.37 42.83 13.02
C CYS A 43 6.12 44.12 13.39
N PHE A 44 7.10 44.04 14.30
CA PHE A 44 7.93 45.18 14.69
C PHE A 44 8.73 45.75 13.51
N LEU A 45 9.34 44.87 12.70
CA LEU A 45 10.09 45.28 11.53
C LEU A 45 9.24 46.04 10.51
N ILE A 46 8.04 45.49 10.20
CA ILE A 46 7.08 46.11 9.28
C ILE A 46 6.62 47.46 9.83
N LEU A 47 6.30 47.55 11.14
CA LEU A 47 5.90 48.78 11.79
C LEU A 47 7.01 49.86 11.70
N ILE A 48 8.28 49.49 11.97
CA ILE A 48 9.42 50.40 11.87
C ILE A 48 9.57 50.89 10.43
N ILE A 49 9.56 49.97 9.44
CA ILE A 49 9.71 50.35 8.02
C ILE A 49 8.56 51.25 7.58
N THR A 50 7.31 50.91 7.96
CA THR A 50 6.15 51.72 7.60
C THR A 50 6.22 53.09 8.24
N PHE A 51 6.64 53.20 9.51
CA PHE A 51 6.84 54.47 10.21
C PHE A 51 7.91 55.32 9.57
N LEU A 52 9.07 54.75 9.19
CA LEU A 52 10.16 55.44 8.49
C LEU A 52 9.74 55.93 7.10
N LEU A 53 8.88 55.21 6.42
CA LEU A 53 8.36 55.60 5.11
C LEU A 53 7.28 56.70 5.21
N ILE A 54 6.41 56.66 6.24
CA ILE A 54 5.39 57.66 6.50
C ILE A 54 6.03 58.99 6.95
N GLY A 55 7.08 58.95 7.80
CA GLY A 55 7.76 60.15 8.35
C GLY A 55 8.53 61.00 7.34
N ARG A 56 8.89 60.47 6.16
CA ARG A 56 9.68 61.17 5.11
C ARG A 56 8.86 61.40 3.83
N ILE A 57 7.93 62.33 3.89
CA ILE A 57 6.82 62.56 2.95
C ILE A 57 7.20 62.89 1.50
N ASN A 58 8.44 63.24 1.16
CA ASN A 58 8.71 63.95 -0.11
C ASN A 58 9.44 63.16 -1.23
N LYS A 59 9.96 61.95 -1.01
CA LYS A 59 10.66 61.23 -2.10
C LYS A 59 10.60 59.68 -2.08
N LYS A 60 9.79 59.04 -1.18
CA LYS A 60 9.85 57.60 -0.98
C LYS A 60 8.54 56.83 -1.26
N HIS A 61 7.58 57.45 -1.96
CA HIS A 61 6.32 56.78 -2.36
C HIS A 61 6.55 55.61 -3.33
N LEU A 62 7.63 55.68 -4.16
CA LEU A 62 8.00 54.55 -5.01
C LEU A 62 8.45 53.33 -4.18
N GLY A 63 9.20 53.58 -3.09
CA GLY A 63 9.60 52.53 -2.15
C GLY A 63 8.41 51.91 -1.39
N ALA A 64 7.42 52.75 -1.03
CA ALA A 64 6.20 52.23 -0.39
C ALA A 64 5.34 51.36 -1.33
N LEU A 65 5.25 51.76 -2.61
CA LEU A 65 4.60 50.94 -3.64
C LEU A 65 5.34 49.63 -3.88
N PHE A 66 6.65 49.68 -3.99
CA PHE A 66 7.46 48.48 -4.21
C PHE A 66 7.36 47.50 -3.02
N LEU A 67 7.43 48.01 -1.78
CA LEU A 67 7.29 47.20 -0.58
C LEU A 67 5.87 46.63 -0.45
N GLY A 68 4.83 47.42 -0.77
CA GLY A 68 3.46 46.96 -0.82
C GLY A 68 3.22 45.86 -1.85
N PHE A 69 3.87 45.97 -3.01
CA PHE A 69 3.84 44.93 -4.02
C PHE A 69 4.52 43.66 -3.55
N ILE A 70 5.67 43.75 -2.86
CA ILE A 70 6.35 42.58 -2.28
C ILE A 70 5.43 41.89 -1.25
N PHE A 71 4.81 42.63 -0.34
CA PHE A 71 3.92 42.05 0.66
C PHE A 71 2.66 41.43 0.03
N PHE A 72 2.12 42.07 -1.01
CA PHE A 72 1.00 41.53 -1.74
C PHE A 72 1.35 40.19 -2.41
N VAL A 73 2.47 40.14 -3.13
CA VAL A 73 2.94 38.93 -3.79
C VAL A 73 3.25 37.83 -2.77
N ALA A 74 3.98 38.17 -1.70
CA ALA A 74 4.31 37.21 -0.65
C ALA A 74 3.04 36.68 0.07
N GLY A 75 2.09 37.56 0.41
CA GLY A 75 0.82 37.17 1.01
C GLY A 75 -0.02 36.29 0.10
N TYR A 76 -0.13 36.64 -1.18
CA TYR A 76 -0.79 35.82 -2.18
C TYR A 76 -0.17 34.42 -2.29
N TYR A 77 1.17 34.35 -2.27
CA TYR A 77 1.90 33.08 -2.30
C TYR A 77 1.60 32.23 -1.05
N ILE A 78 1.69 32.80 0.14
CA ILE A 78 1.44 32.11 1.41
C ILE A 78 -0.01 31.61 1.46
N ASP A 79 -0.99 32.45 1.11
CA ASP A 79 -2.42 32.09 1.09
C ASP A 79 -2.69 30.95 0.11
N THR A 80 -2.09 30.99 -1.09
CA THR A 80 -2.28 29.94 -2.09
C THR A 80 -1.72 28.62 -1.64
N ILE A 81 -0.53 28.61 -1.02
CA ILE A 81 0.08 27.40 -0.47
C ILE A 81 -0.74 26.82 0.66
N TYR A 82 -1.16 27.68 1.60
CA TYR A 82 -1.98 27.25 2.71
C TYR A 82 -3.28 26.58 2.22
N LYS A 83 -3.97 27.18 1.25
CA LYS A 83 -5.17 26.58 0.64
C LYS A 83 -4.91 25.26 -0.04
N SER A 84 -3.76 25.10 -0.71
CA SER A 84 -3.41 23.82 -1.34
C SER A 84 -3.20 22.73 -0.30
N ILE A 85 -2.54 23.04 0.82
CA ILE A 85 -2.29 22.10 1.92
C ILE A 85 -3.58 21.83 2.71
N ASP A 86 -4.38 22.87 2.99
CA ASP A 86 -5.66 22.75 3.68
C ASP A 86 -6.63 21.82 2.93
N ASN A 87 -6.56 21.81 1.60
CA ASN A 87 -7.30 20.85 0.77
C ASN A 87 -6.88 19.39 0.95
N ILE A 88 -5.64 19.13 1.37
CA ILE A 88 -5.11 17.78 1.63
C ILE A 88 -5.51 17.31 3.03
N SER A 89 -5.51 18.20 4.01
CA SER A 89 -5.81 17.92 5.43
C SER A 89 -7.24 18.27 5.82
N LYS A 90 -8.23 18.00 4.95
CA LYS A 90 -9.63 18.34 5.24
C LYS A 90 -10.15 17.65 6.48
N ASP A 91 -10.67 18.44 7.41
CA ASP A 91 -11.37 17.93 8.59
C ASP A 91 -12.74 17.32 8.28
N THR A 92 -13.26 17.51 7.06
CA THR A 92 -14.56 17.02 6.62
C THR A 92 -14.45 16.14 5.39
N VAL A 93 -15.29 15.11 5.36
CA VAL A 93 -15.35 14.08 4.34
C VAL A 93 -16.79 13.92 3.90
N ASN A 94 -17.01 13.73 2.61
CA ASN A 94 -18.34 13.43 2.08
C ASN A 94 -18.54 11.91 2.03
N TYR A 95 -19.20 11.36 3.04
CA TYR A 95 -19.57 9.96 3.09
C TYR A 95 -20.83 9.71 2.24
N THR A 96 -20.88 8.54 1.59
CA THR A 96 -22.02 8.16 0.75
C THR A 96 -22.41 6.70 0.99
N THR A 97 -23.65 6.48 1.34
CA THR A 97 -24.25 5.15 1.45
C THR A 97 -25.16 4.85 0.27
N TYR A 98 -25.16 3.61 -0.18
CA TYR A 98 -26.10 3.09 -1.16
C TYR A 98 -26.98 2.02 -0.53
N LEU A 99 -28.27 2.08 -0.81
CA LEU A 99 -29.18 0.95 -0.64
C LEU A 99 -29.20 0.17 -1.96
N ILE A 100 -28.67 -1.05 -1.95
CA ILE A 100 -28.61 -1.92 -3.13
C ILE A 100 -29.55 -3.12 -3.01
N SER A 101 -29.99 -3.67 -4.14
CA SER A 101 -30.68 -4.96 -4.26
C SER A 101 -30.12 -5.77 -5.42
N MET A 102 -30.44 -7.06 -5.51
CA MET A 102 -30.19 -7.81 -6.73
C MET A 102 -30.99 -7.20 -7.89
N LYS A 103 -30.46 -7.26 -9.14
CA LYS A 103 -31.11 -6.64 -10.31
C LYS A 103 -32.56 -7.08 -10.51
N ASP A 104 -32.82 -8.36 -10.29
CA ASP A 104 -34.11 -8.98 -10.53
C ASP A 104 -35.08 -8.86 -9.34
N THR A 105 -34.64 -8.28 -8.21
CA THR A 105 -35.46 -8.10 -7.02
C THR A 105 -36.24 -6.79 -7.11
N GLU A 106 -37.57 -6.83 -6.98
CA GLU A 106 -38.39 -5.64 -6.80
C GLU A 106 -38.37 -5.16 -5.36
N PHE A 107 -38.01 -3.89 -5.17
CA PHE A 107 -37.97 -3.26 -3.86
C PHE A 107 -39.33 -2.59 -3.56
N ASN A 108 -39.94 -2.94 -2.42
CA ASN A 108 -41.20 -2.39 -1.95
C ASN A 108 -41.21 -2.27 -0.42
N GLU A 109 -42.33 -1.84 0.18
CA GLU A 109 -42.48 -1.64 1.62
C GLU A 109 -42.33 -2.92 2.47
N ASN A 110 -42.53 -4.10 1.88
CA ASN A 110 -42.36 -5.40 2.56
C ASN A 110 -40.93 -5.95 2.44
N SER A 111 -40.06 -5.33 1.64
CA SER A 111 -38.70 -5.76 1.44
C SER A 111 -37.91 -5.73 2.74
N LYS A 112 -37.09 -6.76 2.94
CA LYS A 112 -36.21 -6.91 4.11
C LYS A 112 -34.88 -6.22 3.82
N ILE A 113 -34.45 -5.33 4.72
CA ILE A 113 -33.23 -4.53 4.53
C ILE A 113 -32.17 -4.95 5.53
N GLY A 114 -30.97 -5.27 5.03
CA GLY A 114 -29.75 -5.47 5.82
C GLY A 114 -29.08 -4.16 6.18
N ILE A 115 -28.64 -4.02 7.43
CA ILE A 115 -27.91 -2.87 7.95
C ILE A 115 -26.80 -3.35 8.89
N ILE A 116 -25.65 -2.67 8.87
CA ILE A 116 -24.55 -2.97 9.80
C ILE A 116 -24.92 -2.52 11.22
N SER A 117 -24.66 -3.36 12.22
CA SER A 117 -24.97 -3.12 13.63
C SER A 117 -24.03 -2.10 14.26
N ASP A 118 -22.74 -2.07 13.86
CA ASP A 118 -21.73 -1.17 14.40
C ASP A 118 -22.05 0.30 14.06
N THR A 119 -22.34 1.07 15.10
CA THR A 119 -22.66 2.51 15.00
C THR A 119 -21.47 3.37 14.57
N ASN A 120 -20.23 2.85 14.67
CA ASN A 120 -19.05 3.54 14.16
C ASN A 120 -18.91 3.36 12.64
N ASN A 121 -19.63 2.44 12.05
CA ASN A 121 -19.66 2.31 10.60
C ASN A 121 -20.59 3.38 10.02
N ILE A 122 -19.98 4.45 9.49
CA ILE A 122 -20.72 5.64 9.02
C ILE A 122 -21.66 5.26 7.86
N GLU A 123 -21.15 4.59 6.84
CA GLU A 123 -21.89 4.34 5.60
C GLU A 123 -22.91 3.20 5.76
N GLY A 124 -22.51 2.11 6.44
CA GLY A 124 -23.38 0.95 6.64
C GLY A 124 -24.38 1.08 7.80
N ASN A 125 -24.22 2.08 8.69
CA ASN A 125 -25.11 2.29 9.83
C ASN A 125 -25.64 3.73 9.93
N THR A 126 -24.77 4.72 10.16
CA THR A 126 -25.19 6.10 10.47
C THR A 126 -25.93 6.73 9.29
N LEU A 127 -25.33 6.74 8.10
CA LEU A 127 -25.95 7.27 6.90
C LEU A 127 -27.09 6.41 6.39
N ALA A 128 -27.03 5.11 6.62
CA ALA A 128 -28.14 4.20 6.34
C ALA A 128 -29.39 4.60 7.11
N LYS A 129 -29.28 4.93 8.41
CA LYS A 129 -30.38 5.43 9.24
C LYS A 129 -30.85 6.82 8.79
N ASP A 130 -29.93 7.70 8.40
CA ASP A 130 -30.29 9.00 7.85
C ASP A 130 -31.12 8.84 6.56
N LEU A 131 -30.71 7.95 5.65
CA LEU A 131 -31.43 7.64 4.42
C LEU A 131 -32.80 7.03 4.69
N ILE A 132 -32.90 6.07 5.63
CA ILE A 132 -34.19 5.48 6.07
C ILE A 132 -35.14 6.57 6.52
N SER A 133 -34.64 7.50 7.33
CA SER A 133 -35.43 8.65 7.83
C SER A 133 -35.83 9.59 6.70
N GLU A 134 -34.91 9.95 5.79
CA GLU A 134 -35.18 10.85 4.66
C GLU A 134 -36.23 10.30 3.70
N LYS A 135 -36.16 9.01 3.40
CA LYS A 135 -37.09 8.34 2.49
C LYS A 135 -38.33 7.78 3.18
N ASN A 136 -38.44 7.96 4.50
CA ASN A 136 -39.53 7.40 5.33
C ASN A 136 -39.74 5.90 5.10
N LEU A 137 -38.64 5.12 5.06
CA LEU A 137 -38.69 3.68 4.85
C LEU A 137 -39.19 3.00 6.13
N THR A 138 -40.24 2.17 5.99
CA THR A 138 -40.87 1.41 7.10
C THR A 138 -40.50 -0.06 7.07
N ASN A 139 -39.56 -0.42 6.21
CA ASN A 139 -39.10 -1.78 5.97
C ASN A 139 -38.52 -2.44 7.22
N LYS A 140 -38.65 -3.76 7.32
CA LYS A 140 -38.03 -4.54 8.39
C LYS A 140 -36.51 -4.56 8.23
N LEU A 141 -35.79 -4.11 9.27
CA LEU A 141 -34.34 -4.10 9.30
C LEU A 141 -33.77 -5.37 9.93
N TYR A 142 -32.74 -5.91 9.31
CA TYR A 142 -31.93 -7.03 9.78
C TYR A 142 -30.52 -6.53 10.06
N GLN A 143 -30.04 -6.71 11.29
CA GLN A 143 -28.74 -6.25 11.72
C GLN A 143 -27.66 -7.30 11.46
N TYR A 144 -26.53 -6.85 10.97
CA TYR A 144 -25.36 -7.69 10.66
C TYR A 144 -24.10 -7.06 11.26
N ASP A 145 -23.25 -7.91 11.79
CA ASP A 145 -21.94 -7.48 12.31
C ASP A 145 -20.87 -7.46 11.21
N ASP A 146 -21.19 -8.00 10.03
CA ASP A 146 -20.26 -8.19 8.94
C ASP A 146 -20.91 -7.99 7.57
N PHE A 147 -20.24 -7.26 6.69
CA PHE A 147 -20.72 -7.00 5.32
C PHE A 147 -20.82 -8.25 4.48
N TYR A 148 -19.88 -9.19 4.60
CA TYR A 148 -19.89 -10.40 3.78
C TYR A 148 -21.04 -11.32 4.17
N VAL A 149 -21.35 -11.45 5.46
CA VAL A 149 -22.52 -12.19 5.93
C VAL A 149 -23.82 -11.54 5.42
N MET A 150 -23.87 -10.22 5.42
CA MET A 150 -25.01 -9.46 4.89
C MET A 150 -25.16 -9.64 3.37
N LEU A 151 -24.07 -9.64 2.61
CA LEU A 151 -24.07 -9.90 1.18
C LEU A 151 -24.45 -11.37 0.87
N ASP A 152 -23.99 -12.32 1.66
CA ASP A 152 -24.40 -13.72 1.54
C ASP A 152 -25.91 -13.88 1.66
N ASP A 153 -26.51 -13.18 2.61
CA ASP A 153 -27.96 -13.18 2.80
C ASP A 153 -28.70 -12.43 1.68
N LEU A 154 -28.09 -11.38 1.08
CA LEU A 154 -28.62 -10.72 -0.12
C LEU A 154 -28.60 -11.66 -1.34
N TYR A 155 -27.46 -12.29 -1.61
CA TYR A 155 -27.30 -13.21 -2.76
C TYR A 155 -28.14 -14.48 -2.61
N SER A 156 -28.42 -14.93 -1.38
CA SER A 156 -29.29 -16.08 -1.12
C SER A 156 -30.78 -15.72 -1.05
N GLY A 157 -31.14 -14.44 -1.15
CA GLY A 157 -32.54 -13.98 -1.09
C GLY A 157 -33.16 -14.01 0.31
N LYS A 158 -32.37 -14.10 1.38
CA LYS A 158 -32.88 -13.99 2.76
C LYS A 158 -33.25 -12.55 3.10
N ILE A 159 -32.52 -11.57 2.54
CA ILE A 159 -32.85 -10.15 2.53
C ILE A 159 -32.98 -9.68 1.09
N ASP A 160 -33.76 -8.63 0.86
CA ASP A 160 -34.07 -8.11 -0.47
C ASP A 160 -33.18 -6.93 -0.86
N ALA A 161 -32.64 -6.21 0.13
CA ALA A 161 -31.76 -5.07 -0.05
C ALA A 161 -30.79 -4.93 1.12
N CYS A 162 -29.68 -4.22 0.93
CA CYS A 162 -28.76 -3.89 2.02
C CYS A 162 -28.03 -2.57 1.79
N PHE A 163 -27.57 -1.98 2.91
CA PHE A 163 -26.79 -0.75 2.89
C PHE A 163 -25.30 -1.06 2.77
N VAL A 164 -24.66 -0.40 1.79
CA VAL A 164 -23.22 -0.53 1.51
C VAL A 164 -22.61 0.84 1.22
N SER A 165 -21.29 0.92 1.24
CA SER A 165 -20.57 2.13 0.83
C SER A 165 -20.68 2.35 -0.69
N SER A 166 -20.43 3.58 -1.14
CA SER A 166 -20.42 3.92 -2.58
C SER A 166 -19.38 3.15 -3.40
N ASN A 167 -18.34 2.63 -2.74
CA ASN A 167 -17.26 1.86 -3.38
C ASN A 167 -17.50 0.34 -3.36
N TYR A 168 -18.71 -0.11 -3.00
CA TYR A 168 -19.04 -1.53 -2.83
C TYR A 168 -18.68 -2.41 -4.02
N THR A 169 -18.80 -1.89 -5.24
CA THR A 169 -18.48 -2.61 -6.48
C THR A 169 -17.00 -2.95 -6.64
N ILE A 170 -16.13 -2.18 -5.98
CA ILE A 170 -14.69 -2.41 -5.97
C ILE A 170 -14.29 -3.21 -4.73
N LEU A 171 -14.87 -2.87 -3.58
CA LEU A 171 -14.56 -3.50 -2.30
C LEU A 171 -14.84 -5.00 -2.30
N PHE A 172 -16.02 -5.39 -2.75
CA PHE A 172 -16.46 -6.78 -2.65
C PHE A 172 -16.10 -7.61 -3.88
N ALA A 173 -15.86 -7.00 -5.04
CA ALA A 173 -15.42 -7.72 -6.25
C ALA A 173 -14.04 -8.39 -6.11
N THR A 174 -13.32 -8.13 -5.04
CA THR A 174 -12.05 -8.83 -4.71
C THR A 174 -12.26 -10.28 -4.28
N GLU A 175 -13.46 -10.63 -3.83
CA GLU A 175 -13.85 -12.01 -3.52
C GLU A 175 -14.54 -12.63 -4.73
N GLU A 176 -14.13 -13.84 -5.11
CA GLU A 176 -14.61 -14.56 -6.29
C GLU A 176 -16.15 -14.62 -6.36
N LYS A 177 -16.80 -14.83 -5.21
CA LYS A 177 -18.27 -14.90 -5.09
C LYS A 177 -18.96 -13.61 -5.52
N TYR A 178 -18.34 -12.46 -5.33
CA TYR A 178 -18.92 -11.14 -5.59
C TYR A 178 -18.24 -10.39 -6.74
N GLN A 179 -17.39 -11.06 -7.53
CA GLN A 179 -16.65 -10.43 -8.61
C GLN A 179 -17.52 -9.67 -9.62
N ASN A 180 -18.77 -10.11 -9.78
CA ASN A 180 -19.75 -9.49 -10.67
C ASN A 180 -20.78 -8.62 -9.94
N ILE A 181 -20.53 -8.23 -8.68
CA ILE A 181 -21.48 -7.49 -7.84
C ILE A 181 -22.03 -6.22 -8.52
N LYS A 182 -21.23 -5.56 -9.33
CA LYS A 182 -21.64 -4.41 -10.15
C LYS A 182 -22.74 -4.77 -11.14
N ASP A 183 -22.64 -5.96 -11.74
CA ASP A 183 -23.57 -6.45 -12.76
C ASP A 183 -24.75 -7.20 -12.14
N ASP A 184 -24.59 -7.75 -10.96
CA ASP A 184 -25.61 -8.51 -10.24
C ASP A 184 -26.59 -7.61 -9.47
N THR A 185 -26.15 -6.40 -9.11
CA THR A 185 -26.91 -5.50 -8.23
C THR A 185 -27.29 -4.18 -8.91
N LYS A 186 -28.28 -3.50 -8.32
CA LYS A 186 -28.71 -2.14 -8.67
C LYS A 186 -28.80 -1.27 -7.43
N VAL A 187 -28.49 0.01 -7.57
CA VAL A 187 -28.69 1.01 -6.51
C VAL A 187 -30.15 1.47 -6.54
N ILE A 188 -30.84 1.34 -5.39
CA ILE A 188 -32.22 1.78 -5.20
C ILE A 188 -32.23 3.24 -4.74
N TYR A 189 -31.47 3.54 -3.71
CA TYR A 189 -31.32 4.88 -3.15
C TYR A 189 -29.87 5.16 -2.81
N GLN A 190 -29.53 6.46 -2.83
CA GLN A 190 -28.23 6.94 -2.35
C GLN A 190 -28.44 8.13 -1.40
N TYR A 191 -27.53 8.29 -0.45
CA TYR A 191 -27.50 9.41 0.46
C TYR A 191 -26.06 9.82 0.74
N SER A 192 -25.77 11.11 0.64
CA SER A 192 -24.45 11.68 0.88
C SER A 192 -24.53 12.77 1.92
N LYS A 193 -23.55 12.82 2.81
CA LYS A 193 -23.46 13.83 3.85
C LYS A 193 -22.01 14.18 4.13
N GLU A 194 -21.73 15.47 4.15
CA GLU A 194 -20.44 15.95 4.63
C GLU A 194 -20.41 15.85 6.16
N MET A 195 -19.45 15.11 6.67
CA MET A 195 -19.27 14.89 8.10
C MET A 195 -17.81 15.16 8.46
N LYS A 196 -17.56 15.43 9.76
CA LYS A 196 -16.21 15.48 10.27
C LYS A 196 -15.50 14.14 9.99
N ASN A 197 -14.29 14.21 9.45
CA ASN A 197 -13.52 13.00 9.16
C ASN A 197 -13.29 12.25 10.47
N GLN A 198 -13.96 11.11 10.65
CA GLN A 198 -13.77 10.26 11.83
C GLN A 198 -12.48 9.41 11.70
N ASP A 199 -11.91 9.31 10.50
CA ASP A 199 -10.64 8.64 10.27
C ASP A 199 -9.44 9.40 10.86
N ASN A 200 -9.63 10.65 11.27
CA ASN A 200 -8.60 11.49 11.90
C ASN A 200 -8.35 11.15 13.40
N ILE A 201 -8.62 9.94 13.85
CA ILE A 201 -8.50 9.58 15.27
C ILE A 201 -7.03 9.52 15.75
N VAL A 202 -6.07 9.40 14.86
CA VAL A 202 -4.65 9.44 15.22
C VAL A 202 -4.11 10.85 15.06
N TYR A 203 -4.57 11.78 15.90
CA TYR A 203 -3.87 13.06 16.06
C TYR A 203 -2.64 12.83 16.91
N THR A 204 -1.51 12.71 16.26
CA THR A 204 -0.24 12.76 16.99
C THR A 204 0.24 14.19 17.08
N ASN A 205 0.62 14.62 18.29
CA ASN A 205 1.34 15.87 18.50
C ASN A 205 2.85 15.71 18.17
N LYS A 206 3.23 14.58 17.59
CA LYS A 206 4.62 14.26 17.28
C LYS A 206 5.16 15.23 16.25
N LYS A 207 6.36 15.71 16.48
CA LYS A 207 7.04 16.60 15.54
C LYS A 207 7.76 15.76 14.49
N LEU A 208 7.76 16.19 13.24
CA LEU A 208 8.51 15.51 12.17
C LEU A 208 10.05 15.57 12.35
N THR A 209 10.53 16.27 13.37
CA THR A 209 11.93 16.23 13.83
C THR A 209 12.26 15.04 14.74
N GLU A 210 11.25 14.26 15.12
CA GLU A 210 11.37 13.02 15.91
C GLU A 210 11.10 11.83 14.99
N PRO A 211 11.60 10.62 15.35
CA PRO A 211 11.28 9.42 14.56
C PRO A 211 9.77 9.16 14.55
N PHE A 212 9.22 8.84 13.38
CA PHE A 212 7.78 8.62 13.18
C PHE A 212 7.48 7.49 12.21
N THR A 213 6.25 7.03 12.24
CA THR A 213 5.71 5.98 11.37
C THR A 213 4.59 6.52 10.49
N ILE A 214 4.66 6.21 9.20
CA ILE A 214 3.60 6.52 8.21
C ILE A 214 3.04 5.19 7.68
N LEU A 215 1.72 5.08 7.63
CA LEU A 215 1.03 4.04 6.86
C LEU A 215 0.65 4.59 5.48
N VAL A 216 1.27 4.05 4.45
CA VAL A 216 0.95 4.36 3.05
C VAL A 216 -0.10 3.37 2.55
N MET A 217 -1.20 3.89 2.03
CA MET A 217 -2.32 3.11 1.51
C MET A 217 -2.60 3.50 0.06
N GLY A 218 -2.49 2.52 -0.84
CA GLY A 218 -2.90 2.67 -2.23
C GLY A 218 -4.36 2.30 -2.38
N VAL A 219 -5.15 3.23 -2.92
CA VAL A 219 -6.58 3.04 -3.17
C VAL A 219 -6.80 2.76 -4.64
N ASP A 220 -7.41 1.64 -4.94
CA ASP A 220 -7.90 1.35 -6.27
C ASP A 220 -9.21 2.12 -6.50
N SER A 221 -9.14 3.22 -7.21
CA SER A 221 -10.30 4.07 -7.54
C SER A 221 -10.22 4.52 -8.98
N GLU A 222 -11.29 4.24 -9.73
CA GLU A 222 -11.49 4.71 -11.11
C GLU A 222 -11.98 6.17 -11.17
N ILE A 223 -12.29 6.78 -10.01
CA ILE A 223 -12.87 8.11 -9.93
C ILE A 223 -11.77 9.14 -9.70
N ASN A 224 -11.80 10.25 -10.45
CA ASN A 224 -10.99 11.42 -10.15
C ASN A 224 -11.35 11.99 -8.77
N GLY A 225 -10.38 12.04 -7.89
CA GLY A 225 -10.54 12.45 -6.49
C GLY A 225 -10.61 11.23 -5.57
N LEU A 226 -10.01 11.36 -4.40
CA LEU A 226 -10.33 10.49 -3.29
C LEU A 226 -11.72 10.90 -2.85
N ASN A 227 -12.71 10.08 -3.19
CA ASN A 227 -13.85 10.01 -2.31
C ASN A 227 -13.27 9.54 -1.00
N ALA A 228 -13.07 10.46 -0.07
CA ALA A 228 -12.56 10.19 1.25
C ALA A 228 -13.62 9.43 2.06
N ASN A 229 -14.21 8.43 1.44
CA ASN A 229 -15.16 7.52 2.05
C ASN A 229 -14.37 6.62 2.97
N GLY A 230 -14.89 6.34 4.13
CA GLY A 230 -14.27 5.46 5.09
C GLY A 230 -13.79 4.13 4.47
N ALA A 231 -14.60 3.52 3.61
CA ALA A 231 -14.31 2.26 2.93
C ALA A 231 -13.52 2.44 1.62
N PHE A 232 -12.51 1.62 1.41
CA PHE A 232 -11.70 1.62 0.17
C PHE A 232 -11.12 0.21 -0.10
N ASN A 233 -10.60 -0.02 -1.31
CA ASN A 233 -9.85 -1.24 -1.60
C ASN A 233 -8.37 -1.04 -1.23
N GLY A 234 -7.92 -1.74 -0.20
CA GLY A 234 -6.56 -1.67 0.32
C GLY A 234 -5.57 -2.55 -0.46
N ASP A 235 -5.34 -2.26 -1.73
CA ASP A 235 -4.44 -3.06 -2.57
C ASP A 235 -2.95 -2.86 -2.27
N THR A 236 -2.60 -1.76 -1.64
CA THR A 236 -1.24 -1.46 -1.18
C THR A 236 -1.29 -1.01 0.26
N LEU A 237 -0.64 -1.77 1.12
CA LEU A 237 -0.45 -1.45 2.53
C LEU A 237 1.05 -1.48 2.84
N MET A 238 1.61 -0.34 3.17
CA MET A 238 3.04 -0.21 3.46
C MET A 238 3.27 0.65 4.69
N MET A 239 3.98 0.13 5.67
CA MET A 239 4.47 0.92 6.80
C MET A 239 5.85 1.46 6.49
N VAL A 240 6.03 2.74 6.71
CA VAL A 240 7.31 3.44 6.57
C VAL A 240 7.66 4.07 7.90
N THR A 241 8.80 3.70 8.48
CA THR A 241 9.39 4.44 9.60
C THR A 241 10.42 5.40 9.08
N PHE A 242 10.47 6.59 9.61
CA PHE A 242 11.47 7.58 9.28
C PHE A 242 12.13 8.14 10.54
N ASN A 243 13.45 8.19 10.53
CA ASN A 243 14.23 8.79 11.59
C ASN A 243 15.00 10.00 11.05
N PRO A 244 14.52 11.22 11.32
CA PRO A 244 15.16 12.44 10.82
C PRO A 244 16.55 12.70 11.42
N LYS A 245 16.88 12.09 12.58
CA LYS A 245 18.18 12.25 13.24
C LYS A 245 19.27 11.43 12.57
N THR A 246 18.92 10.25 12.05
CA THR A 246 19.86 9.35 11.37
C THR A 246 19.73 9.40 9.86
N LEU A 247 18.74 10.15 9.33
CA LEU A 247 18.36 10.21 7.92
C LEU A 247 18.14 8.81 7.34
N SER A 248 17.42 7.97 8.07
CA SER A 248 17.11 6.61 7.66
C SER A 248 15.62 6.34 7.64
N ALA A 249 15.19 5.56 6.66
CA ALA A 249 13.83 5.05 6.56
C ALA A 249 13.84 3.53 6.51
N SER A 250 12.77 2.89 7.00
CA SER A 250 12.50 1.49 6.73
C SER A 250 11.12 1.35 6.10
N MET A 251 10.99 0.50 5.09
CA MET A 251 9.75 0.23 4.39
C MET A 251 9.38 -1.23 4.54
N PHE A 252 8.19 -1.47 5.06
CA PHE A 252 7.59 -2.79 5.22
C PHE A 252 6.27 -2.85 4.47
N SER A 253 6.22 -3.63 3.41
CA SER A 253 4.99 -3.87 2.64
C SER A 253 4.30 -5.13 3.12
N VAL A 254 2.97 -5.04 3.29
CA VAL A 254 2.13 -6.15 3.71
C VAL A 254 1.36 -6.67 2.51
N PRO A 255 1.46 -7.97 2.18
CA PRO A 255 0.66 -8.57 1.13
C PRO A 255 -0.84 -8.43 1.45
N ARG A 256 -1.64 -7.99 0.48
CA ARG A 256 -3.07 -7.73 0.66
C ARG A 256 -3.88 -8.96 1.10
N ASP A 257 -3.43 -10.16 0.66
CA ASP A 257 -4.09 -11.43 0.96
C ASP A 257 -3.60 -12.08 2.26
N LEU A 258 -2.83 -11.33 3.10
CA LEU A 258 -2.36 -11.82 4.39
C LEU A 258 -3.53 -12.10 5.32
N TYR A 259 -3.63 -13.34 5.84
CA TYR A 259 -4.73 -13.80 6.68
C TYR A 259 -4.43 -13.52 8.16
N VAL A 260 -5.10 -12.53 8.71
CA VAL A 260 -4.83 -11.99 10.06
C VAL A 260 -6.12 -11.64 10.80
N PRO A 261 -6.07 -11.52 12.14
CA PRO A 261 -7.20 -10.97 12.89
C PRO A 261 -7.45 -9.51 12.49
N ILE A 262 -8.70 -9.18 12.13
CA ILE A 262 -9.12 -7.83 11.76
C ILE A 262 -9.66 -7.13 13.01
N SER A 263 -9.01 -6.04 13.43
CA SER A 263 -9.26 -5.39 14.71
C SER A 263 -10.70 -4.91 14.90
N CYS A 264 -11.31 -4.34 13.87
CA CYS A 264 -12.69 -3.83 13.90
C CYS A 264 -13.77 -4.91 13.69
N ARG A 265 -13.37 -6.17 13.47
CA ARG A 265 -14.29 -7.32 13.31
C ARG A 265 -14.18 -8.29 14.49
N ASN A 266 -14.06 -7.79 15.70
CA ASN A 266 -13.85 -8.61 16.90
C ASN A 266 -12.71 -9.64 16.75
N ASN A 267 -11.65 -9.27 16.03
CA ASN A 267 -10.52 -10.11 15.67
C ASN A 267 -10.88 -11.35 14.83
N ALA A 268 -11.97 -11.29 14.07
CA ALA A 268 -12.25 -12.32 13.09
C ALA A 268 -11.11 -12.40 12.06
N LEU A 269 -10.71 -13.62 11.74
CA LEU A 269 -9.65 -13.86 10.75
C LEU A 269 -10.16 -13.57 9.34
N ALA A 270 -9.45 -12.76 8.60
CA ALA A 270 -9.73 -12.47 7.20
C ALA A 270 -8.46 -11.97 6.48
N LYS A 271 -8.52 -11.81 5.16
CA LYS A 271 -7.47 -11.13 4.40
C LYS A 271 -7.35 -9.69 4.87
N ILE A 272 -6.13 -9.20 5.06
CA ILE A 272 -5.88 -7.87 5.65
C ILE A 272 -6.51 -6.73 4.84
N ASN A 273 -6.59 -6.87 3.51
CA ASN A 273 -7.25 -5.88 2.66
C ASN A 273 -8.73 -5.68 2.99
N SER A 274 -9.41 -6.68 3.57
CA SER A 274 -10.81 -6.56 3.99
C SER A 274 -11.02 -5.55 5.12
N SER A 275 -9.97 -5.21 5.88
CA SER A 275 -10.02 -4.15 6.89
C SER A 275 -10.37 -2.78 6.29
N ALA A 276 -10.00 -2.55 5.05
CA ALA A 276 -10.26 -1.30 4.33
C ALA A 276 -11.75 -1.07 4.03
N ALA A 277 -12.56 -2.13 3.97
CA ALA A 277 -14.01 -2.03 3.87
C ALA A 277 -14.67 -1.37 5.11
N TYR A 278 -13.95 -1.34 6.22
CA TYR A 278 -14.38 -0.75 7.48
C TYR A 278 -13.68 0.60 7.78
N GLY A 279 -13.00 1.16 6.79
CA GLY A 279 -12.36 2.47 6.84
C GLY A 279 -10.91 2.47 7.32
N THR A 280 -10.29 3.64 7.21
CA THR A 280 -8.87 3.87 7.49
C THR A 280 -8.47 3.46 8.92
N ASN A 281 -9.32 3.72 9.91
CA ASN A 281 -9.06 3.36 11.30
C ASN A 281 -8.97 1.85 11.52
N CYS A 282 -9.79 1.07 10.83
CA CYS A 282 -9.73 -0.37 10.91
C CYS A 282 -8.39 -0.89 10.36
N VAL A 283 -7.93 -0.33 9.24
CA VAL A 283 -6.60 -0.66 8.66
C VAL A 283 -5.49 -0.30 9.64
N ILE A 284 -5.48 0.92 10.17
CA ILE A 284 -4.47 1.40 11.13
C ILE A 284 -4.41 0.49 12.36
N ASN A 285 -5.55 0.19 12.97
CA ASN A 285 -5.60 -0.64 14.17
C ASN A 285 -5.19 -2.10 13.87
N THR A 286 -5.57 -2.64 12.72
CA THR A 286 -5.16 -3.97 12.29
C THR A 286 -3.65 -4.04 12.04
N MET A 287 -3.08 -3.02 11.38
CA MET A 287 -1.65 -2.92 11.17
C MET A 287 -0.87 -2.75 12.49
N LYS A 288 -1.37 -1.91 13.42
CA LYS A 288 -0.81 -1.76 14.75
C LYS A 288 -0.85 -3.08 15.52
N GLN A 289 -1.96 -3.82 15.46
CA GLN A 289 -2.07 -5.13 16.09
C GLN A 289 -1.09 -6.15 15.51
N LEU A 290 -0.91 -6.17 14.19
CA LEU A 290 0.03 -7.06 13.51
C LEU A 290 1.48 -6.75 13.88
N THR A 291 1.86 -5.48 13.91
CA THR A 291 3.26 -5.04 14.02
C THR A 291 3.68 -4.65 15.43
N ASP A 292 2.73 -4.38 16.33
CA ASP A 292 2.99 -3.79 17.65
C ASP A 292 3.83 -2.50 17.56
N ILE A 293 3.52 -1.68 16.54
CA ILE A 293 4.14 -0.38 16.28
C ILE A 293 3.03 0.65 16.10
N ASP A 294 3.15 1.77 16.81
CA ASP A 294 2.21 2.89 16.65
C ASP A 294 2.38 3.54 15.27
N ILE A 295 1.26 3.91 14.67
CA ILE A 295 1.21 4.62 13.41
C ILE A 295 0.88 6.07 13.71
N ASP A 296 1.84 6.97 13.45
CA ASP A 296 1.71 8.40 13.73
C ASP A 296 0.89 9.11 12.64
N TYR A 297 1.16 8.74 11.39
CA TYR A 297 0.55 9.35 10.21
C TYR A 297 0.08 8.30 9.23
N TYR A 298 -0.88 8.69 8.38
CA TYR A 298 -1.19 7.93 7.18
C TYR A 298 -1.17 8.82 5.93
N VAL A 299 -0.92 8.21 4.81
CA VAL A 299 -1.09 8.77 3.47
C VAL A 299 -1.89 7.79 2.64
N LYS A 300 -3.07 8.20 2.23
CA LYS A 300 -3.95 7.46 1.34
C LYS A 300 -3.95 8.14 -0.02
N MET A 301 -3.68 7.38 -1.10
CA MET A 301 -3.55 7.93 -2.44
C MET A 301 -4.17 7.00 -3.48
N ASN A 302 -4.90 7.55 -4.45
CA ASN A 302 -5.43 6.79 -5.57
C ASN A 302 -4.43 6.76 -6.75
N PHE A 303 -4.75 6.01 -7.80
CA PHE A 303 -3.90 5.88 -8.99
C PHE A 303 -3.58 7.23 -9.64
N LYS A 304 -4.59 8.10 -9.76
CA LYS A 304 -4.40 9.43 -10.33
C LYS A 304 -3.42 10.27 -9.50
N GLY A 305 -3.47 10.14 -8.17
CA GLY A 305 -2.53 10.81 -7.26
C GLY A 305 -1.07 10.39 -7.49
N VAL A 306 -0.84 9.10 -7.73
CA VAL A 306 0.51 8.60 -8.05
C VAL A 306 0.99 9.18 -9.38
N VAL A 307 0.14 9.17 -10.41
CA VAL A 307 0.45 9.75 -11.73
C VAL A 307 0.78 11.24 -11.58
N ASP A 308 -0.09 12.01 -10.93
CA ASP A 308 0.07 13.46 -10.75
C ASP A 308 1.32 13.80 -9.95
N LEU A 309 1.64 12.99 -8.91
CA LEU A 309 2.87 13.15 -8.11
C LEU A 309 4.13 12.99 -8.97
N VAL A 310 4.21 11.90 -9.73
CA VAL A 310 5.37 11.61 -10.56
C VAL A 310 5.52 12.65 -11.68
N GLU A 311 4.43 13.08 -12.30
CA GLU A 311 4.44 14.15 -13.31
C GLU A 311 4.92 15.49 -12.71
N ALA A 312 4.42 15.85 -11.52
CA ALA A 312 4.84 17.09 -10.84
C ALA A 312 6.33 17.08 -10.46
N LEU A 313 6.88 15.91 -10.18
CA LEU A 313 8.32 15.70 -9.95
C LEU A 313 9.14 15.71 -11.24
N GLY A 314 8.51 15.68 -12.42
CA GLY A 314 9.18 15.59 -13.72
C GLY A 314 9.73 14.20 -14.03
N GLY A 315 9.06 13.17 -13.55
CA GLY A 315 9.44 11.76 -13.71
C GLY A 315 10.35 11.25 -12.61
N VAL A 316 10.41 9.92 -12.47
CA VAL A 316 11.24 9.21 -11.48
C VAL A 316 12.15 8.19 -12.15
N THR A 317 13.37 8.04 -11.66
CA THR A 317 14.34 7.10 -12.21
C THR A 317 14.17 5.74 -11.55
N VAL A 318 13.83 4.72 -12.33
CA VAL A 318 13.61 3.35 -11.88
C VAL A 318 14.42 2.40 -12.76
N ASN A 319 14.99 1.38 -12.15
CA ASN A 319 15.55 0.26 -12.89
C ASN A 319 14.44 -0.79 -13.09
N VAL A 320 13.79 -0.73 -14.25
CA VAL A 320 12.68 -1.62 -14.59
C VAL A 320 13.22 -3.03 -14.75
N GLU A 321 12.69 -3.95 -13.96
CA GLU A 321 13.08 -5.35 -13.97
C GLU A 321 12.65 -6.01 -15.29
N GLU A 322 13.49 -6.93 -15.81
CA GLU A 322 13.15 -7.70 -17.00
C GLU A 322 11.95 -8.63 -16.74
N PRO A 323 10.91 -8.62 -17.57
CA PRO A 323 9.74 -9.47 -17.37
C PRO A 323 10.08 -10.93 -17.64
N TRP A 324 9.68 -11.82 -16.74
CA TRP A 324 9.76 -13.27 -16.96
C TRP A 324 8.84 -13.73 -18.11
N SER A 325 7.69 -13.09 -18.25
CA SER A 325 6.74 -13.38 -19.32
C SER A 325 6.58 -12.16 -20.24
N TRP A 326 6.70 -12.38 -21.53
CA TRP A 326 6.41 -11.34 -22.54
C TRP A 326 4.92 -11.14 -22.76
N TYR A 327 4.06 -11.93 -22.11
CA TYR A 327 2.62 -11.86 -22.23
C TYR A 327 1.98 -11.19 -21.02
N ASN A 328 1.03 -10.30 -21.28
CA ASN A 328 0.10 -9.80 -20.28
C ASN A 328 -1.31 -9.82 -20.90
N ALA A 329 -2.30 -10.35 -20.15
CA ALA A 329 -3.67 -10.53 -20.62
C ALA A 329 -3.77 -11.21 -22.01
N GLY A 330 -2.87 -12.17 -22.32
CA GLY A 330 -2.85 -12.90 -23.58
C GLY A 330 -2.18 -12.18 -24.76
N VAL A 331 -1.72 -10.94 -24.58
CA VAL A 331 -1.02 -10.16 -25.60
C VAL A 331 0.48 -10.24 -25.39
N ASN A 332 1.25 -10.52 -26.48
CA ASN A 332 2.71 -10.53 -26.46
C ASN A 332 3.26 -9.10 -26.64
N TYR A 333 4.06 -8.64 -25.70
CA TYR A 333 4.67 -7.30 -25.69
C TYR A 333 6.15 -7.27 -26.04
N ASN A 334 6.68 -8.38 -26.58
CA ASN A 334 8.05 -8.47 -27.10
C ASN A 334 9.15 -8.01 -26.12
N GLY A 335 9.09 -8.50 -24.88
CA GLY A 335 10.06 -8.18 -23.83
C GLY A 335 9.82 -6.85 -23.11
N LYS A 336 8.78 -6.09 -23.46
CA LYS A 336 8.41 -4.89 -22.73
C LYS A 336 7.53 -5.21 -21.52
N VAL A 337 7.66 -4.39 -20.49
CA VAL A 337 6.74 -4.38 -19.34
C VAL A 337 5.55 -3.49 -19.68
N CYS A 338 4.36 -4.06 -19.72
CA CYS A 338 3.15 -3.35 -20.17
C CYS A 338 1.99 -3.61 -19.20
N GLU A 339 1.21 -2.56 -18.91
CA GLU A 339 0.03 -2.61 -18.06
C GLU A 339 -1.02 -1.60 -18.53
N GLN A 340 -2.25 -1.76 -18.07
CA GLN A 340 -3.32 -0.79 -18.32
C GLN A 340 -2.94 0.59 -17.76
N ASN A 341 -3.41 1.66 -18.40
CA ASN A 341 -3.27 3.03 -17.91
C ASN A 341 -4.03 3.25 -16.59
N SER A 342 -3.93 4.44 -16.01
CA SER A 342 -4.61 4.80 -14.75
C SER A 342 -6.14 4.68 -14.79
N ASN A 343 -6.73 4.73 -15.98
CA ASN A 343 -8.18 4.57 -16.20
C ASN A 343 -8.58 3.11 -16.49
N ARG A 344 -7.63 2.16 -16.42
CA ARG A 344 -7.84 0.73 -16.74
C ARG A 344 -8.37 0.45 -18.13
N GLU A 345 -7.96 1.25 -19.10
CA GLU A 345 -8.37 1.08 -20.50
C GLU A 345 -7.45 0.08 -21.20
N PHE A 346 -8.04 -0.68 -22.14
CA PHE A 346 -7.34 -1.64 -23.00
C PHE A 346 -7.11 -1.07 -24.41
N GLY A 347 -6.36 -1.81 -25.21
CA GLY A 347 -6.06 -1.45 -26.59
C GLY A 347 -4.91 -0.44 -26.69
N ASP A 348 -5.06 0.60 -27.49
CA ASP A 348 -4.01 1.61 -27.76
C ASP A 348 -3.60 2.43 -26.52
N LYS A 349 -4.27 2.22 -25.40
CA LYS A 349 -4.02 2.92 -24.12
C LYS A 349 -3.23 2.10 -23.11
N ILE A 350 -2.65 1.00 -23.54
CA ILE A 350 -1.69 0.23 -22.75
C ILE A 350 -0.39 1.02 -22.61
N VAL A 351 0.12 1.10 -21.38
CA VAL A 351 1.35 1.78 -21.06
C VAL A 351 2.48 0.76 -21.03
N CYS A 352 3.50 0.99 -21.82
CA CYS A 352 4.65 0.10 -21.94
C CYS A 352 5.95 0.82 -21.63
N MET A 353 6.94 0.04 -21.13
CA MET A 353 8.30 0.48 -20.88
C MET A 353 9.29 -0.66 -21.19
N ASP A 354 10.50 -0.30 -21.58
CA ASP A 354 11.57 -1.26 -21.77
C ASP A 354 12.19 -1.63 -20.41
N PRO A 355 12.76 -2.82 -20.24
CA PRO A 355 13.58 -3.14 -19.06
C PRO A 355 14.82 -2.26 -18.95
N GLY A 356 15.35 -2.11 -17.74
CA GLY A 356 16.57 -1.36 -17.44
C GLY A 356 16.34 0.00 -16.81
N LEU A 357 17.46 0.71 -16.54
CA LEU A 357 17.45 2.01 -15.85
C LEU A 357 16.92 3.12 -16.77
N GLN A 358 15.82 3.71 -16.38
CA GLN A 358 15.18 4.78 -17.18
C GLN A 358 14.37 5.74 -16.32
N VAL A 359 13.99 6.88 -16.89
CA VAL A 359 13.05 7.82 -16.26
C VAL A 359 11.64 7.46 -16.69
N LEU A 360 10.82 7.12 -15.72
CA LEU A 360 9.40 6.82 -15.90
C LEU A 360 8.56 8.08 -15.71
N ASN A 361 7.59 8.31 -16.58
CA ASN A 361 6.53 9.29 -16.36
C ASN A 361 5.48 8.72 -15.38
N GLY A 362 4.43 9.49 -15.06
CA GLY A 362 3.43 9.09 -14.07
C GLY A 362 2.69 7.80 -14.44
N GLU A 363 2.23 7.69 -15.68
CA GLU A 363 1.54 6.48 -16.14
C GLU A 363 2.45 5.26 -16.16
N GLN A 364 3.71 5.41 -16.57
CA GLN A 364 4.70 4.33 -16.57
C GLN A 364 5.05 3.88 -15.16
N ALA A 365 5.26 4.81 -14.24
CA ALA A 365 5.55 4.47 -12.83
C ALA A 365 4.38 3.72 -12.18
N LEU A 366 3.13 4.16 -12.44
CA LEU A 366 1.94 3.46 -11.97
C LEU A 366 1.80 2.07 -12.62
N ALA A 367 2.01 1.97 -13.93
CA ALA A 367 1.94 0.71 -14.66
C ALA A 367 2.95 -0.30 -14.12
N TYR A 368 4.20 0.12 -13.86
CA TYR A 368 5.23 -0.73 -13.25
C TYR A 368 4.84 -1.19 -11.85
N ALA A 369 4.37 -0.28 -11.00
CA ALA A 369 3.93 -0.57 -9.64
C ALA A 369 2.70 -1.50 -9.56
N ARG A 370 1.94 -1.64 -10.65
CA ARG A 370 0.74 -2.50 -10.73
C ARG A 370 0.99 -3.83 -11.41
N ASN A 371 2.03 -3.93 -12.25
CA ASN A 371 2.28 -5.12 -13.05
C ASN A 371 2.63 -6.32 -12.15
N ARG A 372 1.87 -7.41 -12.33
CA ARG A 372 2.06 -8.69 -11.62
C ARG A 372 2.08 -9.88 -12.55
N HIS A 373 1.43 -9.78 -13.72
CA HIS A 373 1.20 -10.91 -14.61
C HIS A 373 2.42 -11.29 -15.45
N GLN A 374 3.36 -10.35 -15.58
CA GLN A 374 4.60 -10.59 -16.32
C GLN A 374 5.74 -11.09 -15.45
N TYR A 375 5.53 -11.30 -14.14
CA TYR A 375 6.54 -11.74 -13.18
C TYR A 375 6.13 -13.01 -12.44
N LEU A 376 7.12 -13.87 -12.12
CA LEU A 376 6.89 -15.16 -11.48
C LEU A 376 6.29 -15.05 -10.08
N GLY A 377 6.80 -14.12 -9.29
CA GLY A 377 6.35 -13.87 -7.92
C GLY A 377 5.01 -13.13 -7.86
N SER A 378 4.45 -12.74 -9.02
CA SER A 378 3.13 -12.12 -9.14
C SER A 378 2.90 -10.98 -8.12
N ASP A 379 2.19 -11.20 -7.02
CA ASP A 379 1.87 -10.19 -6.03
C ASP A 379 3.10 -9.73 -5.21
N LEU A 380 4.05 -10.61 -4.94
CA LEU A 380 5.28 -10.28 -4.23
C LEU A 380 6.21 -9.41 -5.08
N ASP A 381 6.28 -9.66 -6.39
CA ASP A 381 7.02 -8.81 -7.31
C ASP A 381 6.37 -7.43 -7.43
N ARG A 382 5.04 -7.37 -7.50
CA ARG A 382 4.31 -6.09 -7.44
C ARG A 382 4.65 -5.29 -6.19
N ILE A 383 4.71 -5.92 -5.02
CA ILE A 383 5.12 -5.27 -3.77
C ILE A 383 6.51 -4.66 -3.89
N ARG A 384 7.47 -5.40 -4.48
CA ARG A 384 8.83 -4.91 -4.72
C ARG A 384 8.83 -3.71 -5.68
N HIS A 385 8.11 -3.79 -6.79
CA HIS A 385 7.98 -2.69 -7.75
C HIS A 385 7.34 -1.44 -7.11
N GLN A 386 6.36 -1.59 -6.23
CA GLN A 386 5.79 -0.47 -5.46
C GLN A 386 6.85 0.18 -4.56
N GLN A 387 7.68 -0.62 -3.88
CA GLN A 387 8.79 -0.09 -3.07
C GLN A 387 9.82 0.66 -3.93
N ASP A 388 10.15 0.13 -5.11
CA ASP A 388 11.09 0.77 -6.03
C ASP A 388 10.57 2.13 -6.54
N VAL A 389 9.30 2.21 -6.88
CA VAL A 389 8.67 3.48 -7.29
C VAL A 389 8.63 4.48 -6.14
N ILE A 390 8.27 4.06 -4.92
CA ILE A 390 8.25 4.94 -3.75
C ILE A 390 9.67 5.43 -3.42
N GLU A 391 10.67 4.56 -3.47
CA GLU A 391 12.07 4.96 -3.29
C GLU A 391 12.49 5.99 -4.34
N ALA A 392 12.17 5.74 -5.61
CA ALA A 392 12.47 6.66 -6.71
C ALA A 392 11.77 8.03 -6.54
N ILE A 393 10.54 8.05 -6.02
CA ILE A 393 9.82 9.28 -5.64
C ILE A 393 10.57 10.02 -4.53
N ILE A 394 10.98 9.32 -3.46
CA ILE A 394 11.74 9.91 -2.36
C ILE A 394 13.08 10.48 -2.86
N GLU A 395 13.81 9.71 -3.67
CA GLU A 395 15.08 10.15 -4.26
C GLU A 395 14.89 11.41 -5.13
N LYS A 396 13.83 11.44 -5.93
CA LYS A 396 13.52 12.60 -6.75
C LYS A 396 13.07 13.80 -5.91
N ALA A 397 12.25 13.58 -4.88
CA ALA A 397 11.80 14.64 -3.97
C ALA A 397 12.98 15.33 -3.25
N LYS A 398 14.05 14.61 -2.93
CA LYS A 398 15.29 15.20 -2.38
C LYS A 398 15.95 16.20 -3.32
N THR A 399 15.64 16.18 -4.61
CA THR A 399 16.19 17.12 -5.60
C THR A 399 15.39 18.43 -5.71
N LEU A 400 14.26 18.56 -5.02
CA LEU A 400 13.46 19.79 -4.98
C LEU A 400 14.25 20.89 -4.28
N ARG A 401 14.64 21.93 -5.04
CA ARG A 401 15.57 22.97 -4.55
C ARG A 401 14.87 24.22 -4.04
N ASN A 402 13.65 24.43 -4.45
CA ASN A 402 12.91 25.64 -4.11
C ASN A 402 11.49 25.31 -3.68
N PHE A 403 10.87 26.28 -3.06
CA PHE A 403 9.52 26.14 -2.51
C PHE A 403 8.44 26.04 -3.60
N ASP A 404 8.67 26.62 -4.79
CA ASP A 404 7.73 26.56 -5.92
C ASP A 404 7.59 25.13 -6.46
N ASP A 405 8.69 24.37 -6.52
CA ASP A 405 8.65 22.97 -6.94
C ASP A 405 7.92 22.11 -5.91
N PHE A 406 8.15 22.35 -4.62
CA PHE A 406 7.40 21.69 -3.54
C PHE A 406 5.91 22.01 -3.62
N LYS A 407 5.55 23.29 -3.86
CA LYS A 407 4.16 23.71 -4.04
C LYS A 407 3.50 23.01 -5.23
N LYS A 408 4.17 22.90 -6.38
CA LYS A 408 3.63 22.20 -7.55
C LYS A 408 3.29 20.74 -7.23
N VAL A 409 4.16 20.07 -6.47
CA VAL A 409 3.92 18.71 -6.03
C VAL A 409 2.67 18.64 -5.13
N LEU A 410 2.57 19.54 -4.13
CA LEU A 410 1.39 19.59 -3.24
C LEU A 410 0.10 19.86 -4.02
N ASP A 411 0.11 20.83 -4.93
CA ASP A 411 -1.05 21.18 -5.75
C ASP A 411 -1.50 19.99 -6.62
N ALA A 412 -0.54 19.24 -7.16
CA ALA A 412 -0.83 18.09 -8.01
C ALA A 412 -1.53 16.95 -7.23
N VAL A 413 -1.07 16.66 -6.01
CA VAL A 413 -1.61 15.55 -5.21
C VAL A 413 -2.84 15.92 -4.39
N SER A 414 -3.11 17.20 -4.18
CA SER A 414 -4.11 17.71 -3.22
C SER A 414 -5.53 17.15 -3.39
N LYS A 415 -5.90 16.74 -4.59
CA LYS A 415 -7.24 16.19 -4.89
C LYS A 415 -7.29 14.66 -4.77
N ASN A 416 -6.14 14.01 -4.83
CA ASN A 416 -5.96 12.58 -4.96
C ASN A 416 -5.21 11.95 -3.79
N MET A 417 -4.98 12.71 -2.72
CA MET A 417 -4.33 12.31 -1.49
C MET A 417 -5.14 12.71 -0.26
N ASP A 418 -5.15 11.86 0.74
CA ASP A 418 -5.75 12.09 2.06
C ASP A 418 -4.75 11.72 3.16
N THR A 419 -4.66 12.52 4.21
CA THR A 419 -3.72 12.32 5.32
C THR A 419 -4.23 12.98 6.60
N ASN A 420 -3.79 12.46 7.75
CA ASN A 420 -4.01 13.10 9.06
C ASN A 420 -2.91 14.10 9.43
N MET A 421 -1.94 14.36 8.55
CA MET A 421 -0.93 15.39 8.80
C MET A 421 -1.57 16.77 8.76
N THR A 422 -1.26 17.60 9.76
CA THR A 422 -1.64 19.01 9.75
C THR A 422 -0.82 19.80 8.72
N THR A 423 -1.32 20.96 8.33
CA THR A 423 -0.62 21.90 7.44
C THR A 423 0.81 22.17 7.88
N ASP A 424 1.03 22.41 9.19
CA ASP A 424 2.35 22.66 9.75
C ASP A 424 3.28 21.44 9.65
N GLN A 425 2.74 20.23 9.82
CA GLN A 425 3.49 19.00 9.68
C GLN A 425 3.88 18.77 8.21
N ILE A 426 2.99 19.00 7.26
CA ILE A 426 3.29 18.91 5.83
C ILE A 426 4.37 19.91 5.42
N LEU A 427 4.28 21.15 5.89
CA LEU A 427 5.31 22.17 5.67
C LEU A 427 6.67 21.79 6.28
N SER A 428 6.65 21.12 7.43
CA SER A 428 7.88 20.64 8.09
C SER A 428 8.61 19.56 7.26
N LEU A 429 7.90 18.81 6.37
CA LEU A 429 8.56 17.89 5.43
C LEU A 429 9.50 18.62 4.47
N TYR A 430 9.17 19.87 4.07
CA TYR A 430 10.07 20.67 3.26
C TYR A 430 11.37 21.00 3.99
N ASP A 431 11.31 21.30 5.28
CA ASP A 431 12.50 21.58 6.10
C ASP A 431 13.35 20.31 6.29
N VAL A 432 12.70 19.16 6.46
CA VAL A 432 13.39 17.86 6.45
C VAL A 432 14.09 17.64 5.12
N GLY A 433 13.40 17.82 3.98
CA GLY A 433 14.00 17.73 2.65
C GLY A 433 15.19 18.69 2.46
N LYS A 434 15.09 19.92 2.97
CA LYS A 434 16.16 20.91 2.92
C LYS A 434 17.38 20.50 3.75
N SER A 435 17.19 19.81 4.87
CA SER A 435 18.30 19.30 5.69
C SER A 435 19.13 18.24 4.96
N PHE A 436 18.55 17.47 4.06
CA PHE A 436 19.29 16.54 3.18
C PHE A 436 20.24 17.30 2.25
N LEU A 437 19.77 18.39 1.64
CA LEU A 437 20.59 19.20 0.73
C LEU A 437 21.75 19.86 1.46
N VAL A 438 21.51 20.41 2.65
CA VAL A 438 22.55 21.09 3.45
C VAL A 438 23.62 20.11 3.88
N ASN A 439 23.24 18.91 4.33
CA ASN A 439 24.20 17.88 4.74
C ASN A 439 25.04 17.38 3.55
N THR A 440 24.42 17.24 2.37
CA THR A 440 25.15 16.87 1.14
C THR A 440 26.14 17.95 0.71
N ILE A 441 25.78 19.23 0.83
CA ILE A 441 26.64 20.37 0.46
C ILE A 441 27.81 20.51 1.44
N ASN A 442 27.61 20.24 2.73
CA ASN A 442 28.62 20.38 3.77
C ASN A 442 29.61 19.19 3.84
N GLY A 443 29.49 18.22 2.93
CA GLY A 443 30.39 17.07 2.88
C GLY A 443 30.29 16.13 4.08
N SER A 444 29.15 16.14 4.79
CA SER A 444 28.90 15.13 5.84
C SER A 444 28.65 13.78 5.18
N ASP A 445 29.31 12.72 5.68
CA ASP A 445 29.13 11.34 5.21
C ASP A 445 27.77 10.73 5.57
N VAL A 446 26.82 11.54 6.06
CA VAL A 446 25.47 11.08 6.40
C VAL A 446 24.66 10.92 5.12
N LYS A 447 24.65 9.71 4.60
CA LYS A 447 23.81 9.33 3.46
C LYS A 447 22.41 8.96 3.96
N PHE A 448 21.41 9.34 3.19
CA PHE A 448 20.07 8.84 3.40
C PHE A 448 20.03 7.34 3.07
N SER A 449 19.46 6.56 3.98
CA SER A 449 19.42 5.12 3.84
C SER A 449 17.98 4.63 3.91
N ILE A 450 17.61 3.73 2.99
CA ILE A 450 16.30 3.10 2.96
C ILE A 450 16.49 1.58 3.11
N TYR A 451 15.81 1.01 4.11
CA TYR A 451 15.73 -0.43 4.32
C TYR A 451 14.38 -0.93 3.80
N LYS A 452 14.37 -1.63 2.69
CA LYS A 452 13.15 -2.22 2.13
C LYS A 452 13.01 -3.68 2.57
N THR A 453 11.80 -4.08 2.94
CA THR A 453 11.53 -5.46 3.31
C THR A 453 10.10 -5.85 2.98
N SER A 454 9.87 -7.13 2.81
CA SER A 454 8.57 -7.76 2.70
C SER A 454 8.47 -8.94 3.65
N LEU A 455 7.23 -9.31 4.00
CA LEU A 455 6.98 -10.43 4.88
C LEU A 455 7.14 -11.74 4.10
N GLU A 456 7.87 -12.68 4.67
CA GLU A 456 7.93 -14.02 4.15
C GLU A 456 6.61 -14.73 4.42
N THR A 457 6.01 -15.24 3.34
CA THR A 457 4.66 -15.79 3.36
C THR A 457 4.62 -17.18 2.73
N TYR A 458 3.55 -17.90 3.02
CA TYR A 458 3.23 -19.18 2.41
C TYR A 458 1.78 -19.20 2.00
N SER A 459 1.43 -20.01 1.01
CA SER A 459 0.04 -20.20 0.57
C SER A 459 -0.78 -20.83 1.69
N LEU A 460 -1.94 -20.23 1.98
CA LEU A 460 -2.87 -20.67 3.01
C LEU A 460 -4.26 -20.81 2.39
N PRO A 461 -4.68 -22.00 1.98
CA PRO A 461 -6.06 -22.23 1.57
C PRO A 461 -6.99 -22.10 2.78
N VAL A 462 -7.99 -21.23 2.69
CA VAL A 462 -8.98 -21.00 3.75
C VAL A 462 -10.33 -21.51 3.29
N TYR A 463 -10.89 -22.44 4.07
CA TYR A 463 -12.21 -22.98 3.81
C TYR A 463 -13.30 -22.09 4.41
N LEU A 464 -14.19 -21.59 3.57
CA LEU A 464 -15.30 -20.70 3.97
C LEU A 464 -16.65 -21.45 4.15
N GLY A 465 -16.61 -22.76 4.34
CA GLY A 465 -17.79 -23.60 4.54
C GLY A 465 -18.44 -24.12 3.26
N TYR A 466 -18.25 -23.45 2.13
CA TYR A 466 -18.79 -23.83 0.81
C TYR A 466 -17.78 -23.66 -0.34
N SER A 467 -16.69 -22.94 -0.13
CA SER A 467 -15.61 -22.76 -1.08
C SER A 467 -14.28 -22.59 -0.36
N THR A 468 -13.18 -22.84 -1.07
CA THR A 468 -11.84 -22.57 -0.58
C THR A 468 -11.32 -21.30 -1.26
N THR A 469 -10.91 -20.31 -0.47
CA THR A 469 -10.24 -19.11 -0.97
C THR A 469 -8.74 -19.18 -0.71
N SER A 470 -7.95 -18.65 -1.64
CA SER A 470 -6.50 -18.52 -1.45
C SER A 470 -6.21 -17.32 -0.55
N ALA A 471 -5.41 -17.54 0.50
CA ALA A 471 -4.89 -16.51 1.37
C ALA A 471 -3.39 -16.73 1.60
N LEU A 472 -2.73 -15.85 2.35
CA LEU A 472 -1.33 -15.95 2.73
C LEU A 472 -1.19 -16.06 4.24
N GLY A 473 -0.51 -17.10 4.70
CA GLY A 473 0.08 -17.16 6.03
C GLY A 473 1.45 -16.50 6.04
N TYR A 474 2.03 -16.26 7.22
CA TYR A 474 3.36 -15.65 7.34
C TYR A 474 4.24 -16.36 8.36
N TYR A 475 5.54 -16.28 8.15
CA TYR A 475 6.53 -16.79 9.09
C TYR A 475 6.72 -15.81 10.25
N LYS A 476 6.44 -16.26 11.47
CA LYS A 476 6.53 -15.41 12.68
C LYS A 476 7.89 -14.77 12.86
N LYS A 477 8.97 -15.52 12.57
CA LYS A 477 10.33 -15.00 12.67
C LYS A 477 10.59 -13.83 11.72
N SER A 478 10.09 -13.92 10.48
CA SER A 478 10.18 -12.82 9.51
C SER A 478 9.49 -11.56 10.03
N LEU A 479 8.28 -11.69 10.60
CA LEU A 479 7.58 -10.54 11.19
C LEU A 479 8.34 -9.94 12.38
N GLU A 480 8.90 -10.78 13.28
CA GLU A 480 9.67 -10.29 14.43
C GLU A 480 10.94 -9.55 14.02
N ASP A 481 11.61 -10.01 12.96
CA ASP A 481 12.81 -9.33 12.45
C ASP A 481 12.45 -7.99 11.79
N ILE A 482 11.32 -7.93 11.07
CA ILE A 482 10.76 -6.67 10.54
C ILE A 482 10.44 -5.70 11.67
N LYS A 483 9.73 -6.16 12.72
CA LYS A 483 9.42 -5.36 13.91
C LYS A 483 10.68 -4.83 14.58
N THR A 484 11.69 -5.67 14.71
CA THR A 484 12.99 -5.29 15.28
C THR A 484 13.67 -4.21 14.46
N MET A 485 13.71 -4.34 13.14
CA MET A 485 14.25 -3.34 12.22
C MET A 485 13.52 -2.00 12.36
N MET A 486 12.20 -2.02 12.32
CA MET A 486 11.38 -0.80 12.41
C MET A 486 11.53 -0.12 13.78
N LYS A 487 11.45 -0.89 14.88
CA LYS A 487 11.63 -0.37 16.24
C LYS A 487 13.04 0.19 16.46
N THR A 488 14.07 -0.43 15.87
CA THR A 488 15.44 0.10 15.88
C THR A 488 15.53 1.43 15.15
N ASN A 489 14.94 1.53 13.97
CA ASN A 489 14.92 2.78 13.21
C ASN A 489 14.19 3.91 13.96
N LEU A 490 13.12 3.58 14.66
CA LEU A 490 12.38 4.51 15.52
C LEU A 490 13.12 4.89 16.82
N GLY A 491 14.21 4.17 17.15
CA GLY A 491 14.94 4.36 18.41
C GLY A 491 14.19 3.83 19.64
N LEU A 492 13.21 2.94 19.46
CA LEU A 492 12.45 2.31 20.54
C LEU A 492 13.21 1.16 21.21
N ILE A 493 14.19 0.59 20.53
CA ILE A 493 15.13 -0.40 21.06
C ILE A 493 16.55 0.05 20.75
N GLU A 494 17.50 -0.44 21.53
CA GLU A 494 18.90 -0.14 21.28
C GLU A 494 19.32 -0.54 19.89
N LYS A 495 20.13 0.33 19.25
CA LYS A 495 20.64 0.07 17.91
C LYS A 495 21.49 -1.20 17.92
N ILE A 496 21.05 -2.19 17.18
CA ILE A 496 21.83 -3.40 16.96
C ILE A 496 23.17 -3.00 16.30
N PRO A 497 24.31 -3.60 16.73
CA PRO A 497 25.62 -3.26 16.18
C PRO A 497 25.62 -3.28 14.65
N ASN A 498 26.38 -2.38 14.01
CA ASN A 498 26.41 -2.21 12.54
C ASN A 498 26.71 -3.49 11.74
N LYS A 499 27.26 -4.51 12.39
CA LYS A 499 27.42 -5.85 11.79
C LYS A 499 26.11 -6.54 11.45
N THR A 500 25.03 -6.15 12.13
CA THR A 500 23.69 -6.73 12.02
C THR A 500 22.72 -5.83 11.25
N PHE A 501 22.98 -4.52 11.26
CA PHE A 501 22.21 -3.51 10.54
C PHE A 501 23.14 -2.75 9.60
N SER A 502 23.14 -3.10 8.33
CA SER A 502 23.80 -2.32 7.31
C SER A 502 23.01 -1.08 6.97
N VAL A 503 23.72 0.02 6.75
CA VAL A 503 23.14 1.30 6.32
C VAL A 503 23.15 1.40 4.79
N ASP A 504 23.92 0.56 4.12
CA ASP A 504 23.96 0.52 2.66
C ASP A 504 22.89 -0.44 2.12
N TYR A 505 21.99 0.09 1.33
CA TYR A 505 20.94 -0.68 0.68
C TYR A 505 21.48 -1.78 -0.25
N ASN A 506 22.62 -1.54 -0.89
CA ASN A 506 23.31 -2.50 -1.74
C ASN A 506 24.15 -3.51 -0.95
N ASP A 507 24.25 -3.37 0.38
CA ASP A 507 24.92 -4.36 1.21
C ASP A 507 24.15 -5.68 1.15
N ASP A 508 24.89 -6.76 1.21
CA ASP A 508 24.41 -8.12 1.39
C ASP A 508 23.32 -8.29 2.46
N TYR A 509 23.26 -7.36 3.43
CA TYR A 509 22.22 -7.36 4.46
C TYR A 509 20.82 -7.19 3.86
N THR A 510 20.61 -6.25 2.95
CA THR A 510 19.30 -5.99 2.36
C THR A 510 18.83 -7.13 1.45
N VAL A 511 19.77 -7.70 0.68
CA VAL A 511 19.53 -8.89 -0.15
C VAL A 511 19.30 -10.13 0.72
N LYS A 512 19.93 -10.16 1.90
CA LYS A 512 19.88 -11.25 2.87
C LYS A 512 19.02 -10.93 4.09
N TYR A 513 18.10 -9.98 4.00
CA TYR A 513 17.21 -9.67 5.10
C TYR A 513 16.52 -10.92 5.63
N TYR A 514 16.07 -11.76 4.72
CA TYR A 514 15.59 -13.12 4.99
C TYR A 514 16.69 -14.18 4.86
N GLY A 515 17.90 -13.76 4.67
CA GLY A 515 19.05 -14.62 4.45
C GLY A 515 19.83 -14.91 5.73
N LYS A 516 20.98 -15.52 5.56
CA LYS A 516 21.84 -16.04 6.62
C LYS A 516 22.31 -15.01 7.64
N LYS A 517 22.49 -13.73 7.26
CA LYS A 517 22.96 -12.69 8.20
C LYS A 517 21.97 -12.40 9.31
N LEU A 518 20.68 -12.36 8.97
CA LEU A 518 19.63 -12.06 9.92
C LEU A 518 19.26 -13.26 10.78
N TYR A 519 19.18 -14.42 10.14
CA TYR A 519 18.78 -15.68 10.77
C TYR A 519 19.96 -16.58 11.18
N GLY A 520 21.16 -16.26 10.73
CA GLY A 520 22.36 -17.10 10.87
C GLY A 520 22.45 -18.18 9.79
N ASP A 521 23.59 -18.89 9.74
CA ASP A 521 23.89 -19.86 8.67
C ASP A 521 22.92 -21.04 8.58
N LYS A 522 22.22 -21.35 9.65
CA LYS A 522 21.29 -22.48 9.75
C LYS A 522 19.86 -22.07 10.01
N SER A 523 19.54 -20.79 10.01
CA SER A 523 18.22 -20.30 10.40
C SER A 523 17.28 -20.05 9.22
N VAL A 524 17.79 -20.12 8.00
CA VAL A 524 17.02 -19.99 6.77
C VAL A 524 17.47 -21.01 5.76
N ALA A 525 16.51 -21.65 5.11
CA ALA A 525 16.73 -22.57 4.00
C ALA A 525 15.76 -22.26 2.85
N THR A 526 16.14 -22.62 1.65
CA THR A 526 15.23 -22.62 0.50
C THR A 526 14.57 -23.99 0.43
N MET A 527 13.25 -24.00 0.32
CA MET A 527 12.46 -25.23 0.24
C MET A 527 12.75 -25.96 -1.07
N PRO A 528 13.33 -27.18 -1.06
CA PRO A 528 13.48 -27.96 -2.26
C PRO A 528 12.17 -28.67 -2.62
N SER A 529 12.13 -29.29 -3.80
CA SER A 529 11.10 -30.30 -4.04
C SER A 529 11.45 -31.56 -3.27
N LEU A 530 10.63 -31.89 -2.28
CA LEU A 530 10.69 -33.19 -1.60
C LEU A 530 9.76 -34.20 -2.27
N ILE A 531 8.92 -33.77 -3.18
CA ILE A 531 7.99 -34.63 -3.92
C ILE A 531 8.82 -35.62 -4.78
N GLY A 532 8.49 -36.90 -4.67
CA GLY A 532 9.23 -37.98 -5.30
C GLY A 532 10.45 -38.48 -4.52
N SER A 533 10.78 -37.86 -3.36
CA SER A 533 11.85 -38.35 -2.50
C SER A 533 11.38 -39.39 -1.49
N SER A 534 12.35 -40.10 -0.90
CA SER A 534 12.06 -40.99 0.23
C SER A 534 11.78 -40.20 1.51
N LEU A 535 11.05 -40.80 2.42
CA LEU A 535 10.78 -40.22 3.74
C LEU A 535 12.09 -39.91 4.50
N ASP A 536 13.09 -40.78 4.39
CA ASP A 536 14.41 -40.58 5.03
C ASP A 536 15.12 -39.34 4.50
N TYR A 537 15.08 -39.12 3.18
CA TYR A 537 15.65 -37.91 2.58
C TYR A 537 14.95 -36.66 3.09
N ALA A 538 13.61 -36.63 3.09
CA ALA A 538 12.83 -35.50 3.57
C ALA A 538 13.10 -35.22 5.07
N THR A 539 13.19 -36.26 5.89
CA THR A 539 13.50 -36.18 7.31
C THR A 539 14.90 -35.61 7.57
N ASN A 540 15.90 -36.11 6.87
CA ASN A 540 17.28 -35.66 6.98
C ASN A 540 17.43 -34.19 6.52
N TRP A 541 16.77 -33.83 5.43
CA TRP A 541 16.75 -32.45 4.95
C TRP A 541 16.10 -31.51 6.00
N ALA A 542 14.94 -31.87 6.52
CA ALA A 542 14.21 -31.07 7.53
C ALA A 542 15.06 -30.89 8.80
N THR A 543 15.65 -31.96 9.31
CA THR A 543 16.52 -31.95 10.49
C THR A 543 17.74 -31.06 10.28
N SER A 544 18.41 -31.17 9.12
CA SER A 544 19.60 -30.39 8.80
C SER A 544 19.31 -28.89 8.68
N ASN A 545 18.08 -28.51 8.38
CA ASN A 545 17.66 -27.12 8.22
C ASN A 545 16.81 -26.60 9.39
N GLY A 546 16.67 -27.37 10.48
CA GLY A 546 15.93 -26.96 11.67
C GLY A 546 14.41 -26.82 11.42
N VAL A 547 13.88 -27.58 10.47
CA VAL A 547 12.47 -27.60 10.09
C VAL A 547 11.75 -28.70 10.87
N SER A 548 10.60 -28.36 11.45
CA SER A 548 9.74 -29.34 12.11
C SER A 548 8.93 -30.09 11.06
N LEU A 549 9.19 -31.38 10.89
CA LEU A 549 8.53 -32.21 9.90
C LEU A 549 7.35 -32.95 10.49
N SER A 550 6.18 -32.82 9.85
CA SER A 550 4.99 -33.65 10.08
C SER A 550 4.74 -34.54 8.85
N LYS A 551 4.41 -35.82 9.10
CA LYS A 551 4.04 -36.77 8.06
C LYS A 551 2.55 -37.09 8.12
N ILE A 552 1.90 -37.06 6.96
CA ILE A 552 0.54 -37.55 6.78
C ILE A 552 0.60 -38.69 5.73
N GLU A 553 0.07 -39.84 6.06
CA GLU A 553 -0.10 -40.92 5.10
C GLU A 553 -1.35 -40.67 4.28
N VAL A 554 -1.22 -40.74 2.95
CA VAL A 554 -2.31 -40.51 1.99
C VAL A 554 -2.54 -41.78 1.18
N TYR A 555 -3.82 -42.10 0.98
CA TYR A 555 -4.29 -43.30 0.29
C TYR A 555 -4.88 -42.94 -1.06
N GLU A 556 -4.99 -43.90 -1.93
CA GLU A 556 -5.61 -43.72 -3.25
C GLU A 556 -7.01 -43.14 -3.13
N GLY A 557 -7.22 -41.98 -3.77
CA GLY A 557 -8.42 -41.16 -3.69
C GLY A 557 -8.31 -39.93 -2.78
N ASP A 558 -7.24 -39.82 -1.98
CA ASP A 558 -6.97 -38.59 -1.21
C ASP A 558 -6.45 -37.47 -2.11
N GLU A 559 -6.76 -36.23 -1.77
CA GLU A 559 -6.38 -35.02 -2.55
C GLU A 559 -4.87 -34.93 -2.81
N HIS A 560 -4.05 -35.32 -1.84
CA HIS A 560 -2.57 -35.25 -1.92
C HIS A 560 -1.94 -36.54 -2.40
N PHE A 561 -2.74 -37.57 -2.79
CA PHE A 561 -2.19 -38.81 -3.31
C PHE A 561 -1.66 -38.64 -4.72
N ASN A 562 -0.41 -39.09 -4.95
CA ASN A 562 0.21 -38.95 -6.26
C ASN A 562 0.46 -40.33 -6.91
N TYR A 563 -0.29 -40.61 -7.97
CA TYR A 563 -0.25 -41.89 -8.69
C TYR A 563 1.10 -42.19 -9.33
N LEU A 564 1.94 -41.16 -9.53
CA LEU A 564 3.28 -41.36 -10.13
C LEU A 564 4.28 -42.00 -9.17
N TYR A 565 4.01 -41.98 -7.86
CA TYR A 565 4.97 -42.45 -6.85
C TYR A 565 4.49 -43.69 -6.12
N GLY A 566 5.47 -44.48 -5.69
CA GLY A 566 5.24 -45.73 -4.97
C GLY A 566 4.87 -45.53 -3.50
N ASP A 567 4.69 -46.66 -2.79
CA ASP A 567 4.46 -46.69 -1.35
C ASP A 567 5.67 -46.09 -0.60
N GLY A 568 5.43 -45.28 0.43
CA GLY A 568 6.46 -44.68 1.26
C GLY A 568 7.19 -43.49 0.61
N ILE A 569 6.82 -43.05 -0.59
CA ILE A 569 7.39 -41.88 -1.27
C ILE A 569 6.55 -40.63 -0.98
N VAL A 570 7.23 -39.50 -0.85
CA VAL A 570 6.58 -38.19 -0.66
C VAL A 570 5.78 -37.84 -1.92
N ALA A 571 4.47 -37.75 -1.74
CA ALA A 571 3.51 -37.47 -2.81
C ALA A 571 3.27 -35.97 -3.01
N ASP A 572 3.25 -35.21 -1.89
CA ASP A 572 3.04 -33.77 -1.87
C ASP A 572 3.68 -33.11 -0.64
N GLN A 573 3.80 -31.81 -0.65
CA GLN A 573 4.37 -31.02 0.45
C GLN A 573 3.61 -29.71 0.66
N SER A 574 3.42 -29.29 1.93
CA SER A 574 2.62 -28.13 2.30
C SER A 574 3.27 -26.77 2.00
N ILE A 575 4.56 -26.75 1.68
CA ILE A 575 5.32 -25.53 1.37
C ILE A 575 5.86 -25.63 -0.04
N HIS A 576 5.64 -24.58 -0.83
CA HIS A 576 6.09 -24.55 -2.23
C HIS A 576 7.60 -24.59 -2.36
N VAL A 577 8.07 -25.23 -3.43
CA VAL A 577 9.47 -25.24 -3.84
C VAL A 577 9.96 -23.80 -4.03
N ASN A 578 11.21 -23.54 -3.64
CA ASN A 578 11.88 -22.24 -3.65
C ASN A 578 11.38 -21.23 -2.60
N SER A 579 10.39 -21.56 -1.75
CA SER A 579 10.05 -20.73 -0.61
C SER A 579 11.21 -20.63 0.38
N VAL A 580 11.46 -19.45 0.92
CA VAL A 580 12.42 -19.27 2.00
C VAL A 580 11.74 -19.62 3.32
N ILE A 581 12.35 -20.49 4.10
CA ILE A 581 11.82 -20.99 5.37
C ILE A 581 12.81 -20.79 6.51
N GLY A 582 12.31 -20.44 7.69
CA GLY A 582 13.11 -20.25 8.88
C GLY A 582 13.21 -21.50 9.77
N ILE A 583 14.14 -21.48 10.74
CA ILE A 583 14.21 -22.50 11.80
C ILE A 583 12.87 -22.57 12.56
N GLY A 584 12.41 -23.79 12.81
CA GLY A 584 11.14 -24.04 13.50
C GLY A 584 9.91 -23.96 12.61
N THR A 585 10.07 -23.75 11.31
CA THR A 585 8.97 -23.87 10.33
C THR A 585 8.36 -25.26 10.41
N ASN A 586 7.03 -25.32 10.41
CA ASN A 586 6.30 -26.60 10.35
C ASN A 586 6.05 -26.95 8.88
N LEU A 587 6.67 -28.03 8.44
CA LEU A 587 6.48 -28.60 7.11
C LEU A 587 5.66 -29.88 7.23
N THR A 588 4.59 -29.99 6.50
CA THR A 588 3.84 -31.23 6.34
C THR A 588 4.19 -31.86 5.01
N ILE A 589 4.57 -33.13 5.02
CA ILE A 589 4.70 -33.95 3.82
C ILE A 589 3.61 -35.01 3.78
N TYR A 590 3.10 -35.26 2.60
CA TYR A 590 2.10 -36.29 2.34
C TYR A 590 2.84 -37.47 1.71
N VAL A 591 2.70 -38.64 2.30
CA VAL A 591 3.45 -39.84 1.88
C VAL A 591 2.46 -40.87 1.38
N ASN A 592 2.63 -41.29 0.14
CA ASN A 592 1.80 -42.35 -0.44
C ASN A 592 1.83 -43.61 0.41
N LYS A 593 0.65 -44.15 0.69
CA LYS A 593 0.44 -45.43 1.32
C LYS A 593 -0.40 -46.31 0.42
N ARG A 594 0.15 -47.39 -0.06
CA ARG A 594 -0.57 -48.39 -0.85
C ARG A 594 -0.89 -49.58 0.03
N PRO A 595 -2.11 -50.18 -0.06
CA PRO A 595 -2.39 -51.39 0.68
C PRO A 595 -1.46 -52.50 0.25
N THR A 596 -0.76 -53.09 1.21
CA THR A 596 -0.01 -54.31 0.99
C THR A 596 -0.94 -55.39 0.50
N SER A 597 -0.82 -55.84 -0.72
CA SER A 597 -1.56 -57.04 -1.16
C SER A 597 -1.02 -58.19 -0.32
N THR A 598 -1.80 -58.61 0.68
CA THR A 598 -1.62 -59.93 1.32
C THR A 598 -1.90 -60.96 0.27
N GLY A 599 -0.84 -61.45 -0.35
CA GLY A 599 -0.93 -62.61 -1.24
C GLY A 599 -1.43 -63.80 -0.47
N ASN A 600 -2.69 -64.19 -0.71
CA ASN A 600 -3.12 -65.52 -0.45
C ASN A 600 -2.36 -66.47 -1.42
N THR A 601 -1.42 -67.21 -0.85
CA THR A 601 -0.87 -68.44 -1.48
C THR A 601 -1.97 -69.50 -1.47
N ASP A 602 -2.67 -69.63 -2.56
CA ASP A 602 -3.33 -70.91 -2.89
C ASP A 602 -2.62 -71.53 -4.08
N ASN A 603 -2.00 -72.67 -3.75
CA ASN A 603 -1.48 -73.62 -4.68
C ASN A 603 -2.56 -74.09 -5.66
N ASN A 604 -2.30 -74.09 -6.96
CA ASN A 604 -2.43 -75.32 -7.76
C ASN A 604 -1.89 -75.17 -9.17
N ASN A 605 -0.85 -75.98 -9.37
CA ASN A 605 -0.49 -76.82 -10.51
C ASN A 605 -0.77 -76.43 -11.97
N GLN A 606 0.32 -76.59 -12.68
CA GLN A 606 0.50 -77.21 -14.03
C GLN A 606 0.22 -76.30 -15.24
N SER A 607 1.11 -76.09 -16.01
CA SER A 607 2.07 -76.77 -16.89
C SER A 607 2.36 -75.94 -18.16
N ASN A 608 3.62 -75.90 -18.49
CA ASN A 608 4.19 -75.84 -19.85
C ASN A 608 3.69 -74.82 -20.89
N ASN A 609 4.47 -73.87 -21.28
CA ASN A 609 5.37 -74.06 -22.46
C ASN A 609 6.16 -72.78 -22.73
N GLU A 610 7.37 -73.07 -23.13
CA GLU A 610 8.38 -72.26 -23.79
C GLU A 610 7.81 -71.29 -24.85
N ASN A 611 8.27 -70.06 -24.89
CA ASN A 611 9.09 -69.62 -26.01
C ASN A 611 9.60 -68.21 -25.81
N ASN A 612 10.91 -68.14 -26.05
CA ASN A 612 11.73 -67.01 -26.43
C ASN A 612 10.99 -65.86 -27.15
N ASN A 613 11.30 -64.63 -26.75
CA ASN A 613 12.09 -63.77 -27.60
C ASN A 613 12.58 -62.53 -26.87
N SER A 614 13.86 -62.35 -26.97
CA SER A 614 14.67 -61.14 -26.78
C SER A 614 14.19 -59.95 -27.60
N GLU A 615 14.56 -58.78 -27.09
CA GLU A 615 14.76 -57.51 -27.80
C GLU A 615 13.98 -56.36 -27.11
N GLU A 616 14.46 -55.22 -26.86
CA GLU A 616 15.75 -54.54 -27.03
C GLU A 616 15.60 -53.23 -26.23
N LYS A 617 16.63 -52.84 -25.57
CA LYS A 617 16.77 -51.59 -24.85
C LYS A 617 17.20 -50.51 -25.84
N PRO A 618 16.60 -49.35 -25.98
CA PRO A 618 17.24 -48.27 -26.72
C PRO A 618 18.18 -47.51 -25.78
N THR A 619 19.44 -47.68 -26.07
CA THR A 619 20.55 -46.83 -25.67
C THR A 619 20.38 -45.42 -26.22
N ARG A 620 20.57 -44.45 -25.36
CA ARG A 620 20.67 -43.04 -25.71
C ARG A 620 22.07 -42.75 -26.21
N ASN A 621 22.21 -42.42 -27.46
CA ASN A 621 23.43 -41.88 -28.02
C ASN A 621 23.65 -40.44 -27.55
N GLU A 622 24.81 -40.25 -26.92
CA GLU A 622 25.53 -38.99 -26.93
C GLU A 622 26.16 -38.86 -28.31
N ASN A 623 25.94 -37.76 -28.97
CA ASN A 623 26.94 -37.02 -29.74
C ASN A 623 26.34 -35.81 -30.42
N ASP A 624 27.15 -34.77 -30.36
CA ASP A 624 27.41 -33.72 -31.35
C ASP A 624 26.76 -32.38 -31.01
N THR A 625 27.41 -31.31 -31.04
CA THR A 625 28.75 -30.84 -31.46
C THR A 625 28.86 -29.39 -31.03
N VAL A 626 29.98 -29.02 -30.52
CA VAL A 626 30.43 -27.64 -30.35
C VAL A 626 30.52 -26.99 -31.74
N ILE A 627 29.92 -25.82 -31.88
CA ILE A 627 30.35 -24.83 -32.88
C ILE A 627 30.56 -23.51 -32.15
N GLU A 628 31.83 -23.20 -31.92
CA GLU A 628 32.35 -21.85 -31.82
C GLU A 628 32.11 -21.15 -33.16
N ASN A 629 31.66 -19.91 -33.12
CA ASN A 629 32.20 -18.90 -34.05
C ASN A 629 32.05 -17.52 -33.46
N GLU A 630 33.20 -16.86 -33.42
CA GLU A 630 33.47 -15.44 -33.24
C GLU A 630 32.72 -14.60 -34.28
N GLU A 631 32.14 -13.48 -33.86
CA GLU A 631 32.48 -12.08 -34.20
C GLU A 631 31.60 -11.15 -33.39
#